data_951c71f217ee92f209c64694078165c3
#
_entry.id   951c71f217ee92f209c64694078165c3
#
_cell.length_a   1.000
_cell.length_b   1.000
_cell.length_c   1.000
_cell.angle_alpha   90.00
_cell.angle_beta   90.00
_cell.angle_gamma   90.00
#
_symmetry.space_group_name_H-M   'P 1'
#
loop_
_entity.id
_entity.type
_entity.pdbx_description
1 polymer ?
#
loop_
_entity_poly.entity_id
_entity_poly.type
_entity_poly.pdbx_seq_one_letter_code
_entity_poly.pdbx_strand_id
1 'polypeptide(L)'
;HVLYGGNALLAHEVGAGKTFEIVAAAMEMKRLGLCTKSLIVVPNHITEQWAAEWLQLYPAANILVATERDFEKRNRRRLCARIATGDYDAIIIGHSQLMKIPLSRERQQAILQRQIDEVLLAISDAKRQKAENFTIKQMERTRKSLEARLEKLNDQSTKDDTVTFEELGIDRLFIDESHSFKNLFL
;
A
#
# COMPACT_ATOMS: atom_id res chain seq x y z
N HIS A 1 -0.27 -6.94 -19.78
CA HIS A 1 0.60 -5.95 -19.10
C HIS A 1 0.91 -6.37 -17.65
N VAL A 2 -0.08 -6.71 -16.84
CA VAL A 2 0.13 -7.08 -15.42
C VAL A 2 1.13 -8.23 -15.26
N LEU A 3 1.11 -9.22 -16.16
CA LEU A 3 1.97 -10.41 -16.10
C LEU A 3 3.45 -10.13 -16.48
N TYR A 4 3.72 -9.08 -17.24
CA TYR A 4 5.08 -8.77 -17.71
C TYR A 4 5.94 -7.99 -16.71
N GLY A 5 5.39 -7.73 -15.51
CA GLY A 5 6.07 -6.96 -14.47
C GLY A 5 5.91 -5.45 -14.63
N GLY A 6 6.24 -4.72 -13.57
CA GLY A 6 6.02 -3.29 -13.49
C GLY A 6 4.63 -2.92 -12.97
N ASN A 7 4.41 -1.63 -12.78
CA ASN A 7 3.12 -1.11 -12.35
C ASN A 7 2.20 -0.93 -13.56
N ALA A 8 0.95 -1.36 -13.45
CA ALA A 8 -0.07 -1.22 -14.48
C ALA A 8 -1.27 -0.44 -13.95
N LEU A 9 -1.79 0.48 -14.77
CA LEU A 9 -3.04 1.21 -14.49
C LEU A 9 -4.12 0.70 -15.45
N LEU A 10 -5.19 0.12 -14.88
CA LEU A 10 -6.38 -0.30 -15.61
C LEU A 10 -7.38 0.87 -15.62
N ALA A 11 -7.27 1.74 -16.63
CA ALA A 11 -8.11 2.93 -16.79
C ALA A 11 -9.36 2.66 -17.63
N HIS A 12 -10.04 1.54 -17.38
CA HIS A 12 -11.25 1.16 -18.08
C HIS A 12 -12.48 1.90 -17.53
N GLU A 13 -13.51 2.06 -18.37
CA GLU A 13 -14.79 2.64 -17.97
C GLU A 13 -15.48 1.85 -16.86
N VAL A 14 -16.42 2.50 -16.17
CA VAL A 14 -17.24 1.83 -15.15
C VAL A 14 -18.09 0.75 -15.85
N GLY A 15 -18.13 -0.45 -15.25
CA GLY A 15 -18.84 -1.59 -15.81
C GLY A 15 -18.07 -2.43 -16.83
N ALA A 16 -16.83 -2.07 -17.18
CA ALA A 16 -15.99 -2.83 -18.11
C ALA A 16 -15.43 -4.16 -17.53
N GLY A 17 -15.81 -4.54 -16.30
CA GLY A 17 -15.39 -5.81 -15.69
C GLY A 17 -14.02 -5.76 -15.00
N LYS A 18 -13.55 -4.58 -14.56
CA LYS A 18 -12.23 -4.42 -13.89
C LYS A 18 -12.01 -5.39 -12.75
N THR A 19 -13.05 -5.68 -11.95
CA THR A 19 -12.96 -6.68 -10.87
C THR A 19 -12.53 -8.03 -11.42
N PHE A 20 -13.18 -8.53 -12.46
CA PHE A 20 -12.85 -9.81 -13.07
C PHE A 20 -11.46 -9.82 -13.71
N GLU A 21 -11.03 -8.72 -14.30
CA GLU A 21 -9.68 -8.59 -14.84
C GLU A 21 -8.62 -8.71 -13.74
N ILE A 22 -8.82 -8.03 -12.59
CA ILE A 22 -7.91 -8.09 -11.46
C ILE A 22 -7.90 -9.50 -10.84
N VAL A 23 -9.08 -10.11 -10.66
CA VAL A 23 -9.21 -11.48 -10.13
C VAL A 23 -8.49 -12.48 -11.03
N ALA A 24 -8.74 -12.43 -12.33
CA ALA A 24 -8.10 -13.31 -13.31
C ALA A 24 -6.58 -13.08 -13.33
N ALA A 25 -6.12 -11.82 -13.31
CA ALA A 25 -4.70 -11.49 -13.28
C ALA A 25 -4.01 -12.02 -12.02
N ALA A 26 -4.60 -11.84 -10.84
CA ALA A 26 -4.04 -12.31 -9.57
C ALA A 26 -3.92 -13.85 -9.54
N MET A 27 -4.97 -14.55 -9.94
CA MET A 27 -5.00 -16.03 -10.00
C MET A 27 -4.02 -16.57 -11.04
N GLU A 28 -3.93 -15.94 -12.20
CA GLU A 28 -3.00 -16.35 -13.25
C GLU A 28 -1.55 -16.09 -12.85
N MET A 29 -1.26 -14.97 -12.20
CA MET A 29 0.07 -14.72 -11.64
C MET A 29 0.47 -15.79 -10.61
N LYS A 30 -0.46 -16.21 -9.74
CA LYS A 30 -0.21 -17.29 -8.79
C LYS A 30 0.01 -18.63 -9.52
N ARG A 31 -0.82 -18.94 -10.51
CA ARG A 31 -0.69 -20.18 -11.33
C ARG A 31 0.66 -20.27 -12.04
N LEU A 32 1.17 -19.13 -12.54
CA LEU A 32 2.46 -19.02 -13.21
C LEU A 32 3.65 -18.93 -12.25
N GLY A 33 3.43 -18.90 -10.92
CA GLY A 33 4.49 -18.72 -9.93
C GLY A 33 5.11 -17.31 -9.91
N LEU A 34 4.42 -16.32 -10.50
CA LEU A 34 4.85 -14.91 -10.52
C LEU A 34 4.50 -14.16 -9.23
N CYS A 35 3.58 -14.68 -8.45
CA CYS A 35 3.30 -14.23 -7.10
C CYS A 35 2.85 -15.40 -6.22
N THR A 36 3.03 -15.25 -4.91
CA THR A 36 2.58 -16.22 -3.93
C THR A 36 1.36 -15.71 -3.17
N LYS A 37 1.29 -14.41 -2.91
CA LYS A 37 0.28 -13.81 -2.06
C LYS A 37 -0.12 -12.42 -2.55
N SER A 38 -1.35 -12.30 -3.05
CA SER A 38 -1.92 -11.04 -3.55
C SER A 38 -2.73 -10.33 -2.46
N LEU A 39 -2.52 -9.01 -2.30
CA LEU A 39 -3.35 -8.13 -1.50
C LEU A 39 -4.23 -7.28 -2.42
N ILE A 40 -5.53 -7.34 -2.20
CA ILE A 40 -6.55 -6.59 -2.93
C ILE A 40 -7.11 -5.51 -2.00
N VAL A 41 -6.95 -4.28 -2.38
CA VAL A 41 -7.39 -3.11 -1.59
C VAL A 41 -8.52 -2.42 -2.33
N VAL A 42 -9.67 -2.38 -1.68
CA VAL A 42 -10.92 -1.90 -2.28
C VAL A 42 -11.64 -0.90 -1.38
N PRO A 43 -12.61 -0.13 -1.86
CA PRO A 43 -13.47 0.66 -0.99
C PRO A 43 -14.13 -0.21 0.10
N ASN A 44 -14.18 0.31 1.33
CA ASN A 44 -14.58 -0.49 2.51
C ASN A 44 -15.94 -1.20 2.37
N HIS A 45 -16.88 -0.57 1.67
CA HIS A 45 -18.25 -1.06 1.55
C HIS A 45 -18.46 -2.17 0.51
N ILE A 46 -17.46 -2.47 -0.33
CA ILE A 46 -17.57 -3.49 -1.39
C ILE A 46 -16.65 -4.70 -1.16
N THR A 47 -16.02 -4.83 0.00
CA THR A 47 -15.12 -5.96 0.30
C THR A 47 -15.80 -7.32 0.16
N GLU A 48 -17.04 -7.45 0.65
CA GLU A 48 -17.82 -8.69 0.56
C GLU A 48 -18.28 -8.97 -0.89
N GLN A 49 -18.65 -7.93 -1.63
CA GLN A 49 -18.98 -8.07 -3.05
C GLN A 49 -17.78 -8.59 -3.84
N TRP A 50 -16.59 -8.04 -3.62
CA TRP A 50 -15.35 -8.51 -4.25
C TRP A 50 -15.09 -9.99 -3.95
N ALA A 51 -15.31 -10.42 -2.71
CA ALA A 51 -15.18 -11.83 -2.33
C ALA A 51 -16.18 -12.73 -3.06
N ALA A 52 -17.42 -12.28 -3.18
CA ALA A 52 -18.46 -13.03 -3.91
C ALA A 52 -18.11 -13.16 -5.41
N GLU A 53 -17.70 -12.06 -6.06
CA GLU A 53 -17.29 -12.08 -7.46
C GLU A 53 -16.03 -12.93 -7.67
N TRP A 54 -15.09 -12.92 -6.73
CA TRP A 54 -13.92 -13.81 -6.76
C TRP A 54 -14.31 -15.28 -6.76
N LEU A 55 -15.15 -15.68 -5.81
CA LEU A 55 -15.62 -17.08 -5.69
C LEU A 55 -16.56 -17.49 -6.82
N GLN A 56 -17.20 -16.54 -7.52
CA GLN A 56 -17.95 -16.83 -8.74
C GLN A 56 -17.02 -17.30 -9.87
N LEU A 57 -15.84 -16.68 -10.02
CA LEU A 57 -14.85 -17.07 -11.04
C LEU A 57 -14.00 -18.27 -10.61
N TYR A 58 -13.61 -18.32 -9.35
CA TYR A 58 -12.75 -19.34 -8.77
C TYR A 58 -13.36 -19.91 -7.49
N PRO A 59 -14.34 -20.82 -7.59
CA PRO A 59 -15.08 -21.35 -6.42
C PRO A 59 -14.20 -22.08 -5.40
N ALA A 60 -13.06 -22.61 -5.82
CA ALA A 60 -12.10 -23.32 -4.95
C ALA A 60 -11.02 -22.41 -4.37
N ALA A 61 -11.05 -21.10 -4.64
CA ALA A 61 -10.03 -20.17 -4.15
C ALA A 61 -10.10 -20.02 -2.63
N ASN A 62 -8.93 -20.06 -1.98
CA ASN A 62 -8.78 -19.78 -0.56
C ASN A 62 -8.52 -18.28 -0.36
N ILE A 63 -9.57 -17.51 -0.09
CA ILE A 63 -9.48 -16.06 0.09
C ILE A 63 -9.71 -15.66 1.54
N LEU A 64 -9.01 -14.63 1.98
CA LEU A 64 -9.20 -14.00 3.28
C LEU A 64 -9.83 -12.62 3.11
N VAL A 65 -11.03 -12.43 3.62
CA VAL A 65 -11.66 -11.10 3.69
C VAL A 65 -11.49 -10.56 5.10
N ALA A 66 -10.80 -9.44 5.23
CA ALA A 66 -10.61 -8.81 6.53
C ALA A 66 -11.69 -7.76 6.78
N THR A 67 -12.30 -7.85 7.97
CA THR A 67 -13.35 -6.95 8.42
C THR A 67 -12.78 -5.81 9.28
N GLU A 68 -13.58 -4.79 9.59
CA GLU A 68 -13.16 -3.72 10.49
C GLU A 68 -12.79 -4.23 11.88
N ARG A 69 -13.49 -5.27 12.38
CA ARG A 69 -13.22 -5.90 13.69
C ARG A 69 -11.85 -6.56 13.74
N ASP A 70 -11.35 -7.07 12.62
CA ASP A 70 -10.02 -7.68 12.54
C ASP A 70 -8.91 -6.64 12.72
N PHE A 71 -9.20 -5.37 12.39
CA PHE A 71 -8.27 -4.25 12.56
C PHE A 71 -8.38 -3.51 13.89
N GLU A 72 -9.24 -3.95 14.81
CA GLU A 72 -9.21 -3.47 16.18
C GLU A 72 -7.85 -3.82 16.83
N LYS A 73 -7.36 -2.95 17.73
CA LYS A 73 -6.03 -3.07 18.34
C LYS A 73 -5.72 -4.48 18.87
N ARG A 74 -6.71 -5.15 19.50
CA ARG A 74 -6.57 -6.50 20.07
C ARG A 74 -6.52 -7.61 19.02
N ASN A 75 -7.18 -7.43 17.86
CA ASN A 75 -7.36 -8.45 16.83
C ASN A 75 -6.32 -8.33 15.71
N ARG A 76 -5.82 -7.11 15.47
CA ARG A 76 -4.90 -6.79 14.37
C ARG A 76 -3.65 -7.67 14.34
N ARG A 77 -3.05 -7.92 15.51
CA ARG A 77 -1.89 -8.83 15.60
C ARG A 77 -2.23 -10.24 15.12
N ARG A 78 -3.40 -10.75 15.49
CA ARG A 78 -3.88 -12.07 15.05
C ARG A 78 -4.14 -12.09 13.56
N LEU A 79 -4.77 -11.04 13.00
CA LEU A 79 -4.99 -10.90 11.57
C LEU A 79 -3.66 -10.90 10.80
N CYS A 80 -2.72 -10.06 11.21
CA CYS A 80 -1.41 -9.99 10.56
C CYS A 80 -0.67 -11.34 10.61
N ALA A 81 -0.70 -12.03 11.75
CA ALA A 81 -0.13 -13.37 11.87
C ALA A 81 -0.82 -14.37 10.92
N ARG A 82 -2.16 -14.34 10.80
CA ARG A 82 -2.90 -15.16 9.84
C ARG A 82 -2.50 -14.87 8.39
N ILE A 83 -2.36 -13.59 8.05
CA ILE A 83 -1.92 -13.18 6.72
C ILE A 83 -0.51 -13.69 6.45
N ALA A 84 0.42 -13.50 7.39
CA ALA A 84 1.82 -13.89 7.24
C ALA A 84 1.99 -15.40 7.05
N THR A 85 1.28 -16.21 7.85
CA THR A 85 1.46 -17.68 7.90
C THR A 85 0.48 -18.46 7.03
N GLY A 86 -0.64 -17.86 6.62
CA GLY A 86 -1.66 -18.54 5.83
C GLY A 86 -1.31 -18.61 4.35
N ASP A 87 -1.70 -19.69 3.71
CA ASP A 87 -1.64 -19.86 2.26
C ASP A 87 -2.97 -19.42 1.63
N TYR A 88 -3.03 -18.14 1.30
CA TYR A 88 -4.20 -17.52 0.67
C TYR A 88 -3.91 -17.24 -0.81
N ASP A 89 -4.92 -17.41 -1.65
CA ASP A 89 -4.86 -16.98 -3.05
C ASP A 89 -4.97 -15.47 -3.15
N ALA A 90 -5.78 -14.88 -2.29
CA ALA A 90 -5.88 -13.43 -2.15
C ALA A 90 -6.32 -13.03 -0.74
N ILE A 91 -5.93 -11.81 -0.37
CA ILE A 91 -6.38 -11.13 0.84
C ILE A 91 -7.11 -9.86 0.40
N ILE A 92 -8.36 -9.71 0.80
CA ILE A 92 -9.19 -8.55 0.45
C ILE A 92 -9.36 -7.67 1.70
N ILE A 93 -8.97 -6.40 1.59
CA ILE A 93 -9.09 -5.42 2.68
C ILE A 93 -9.66 -4.10 2.15
N GLY A 94 -10.24 -3.30 3.04
CA GLY A 94 -10.68 -1.96 2.71
C GLY A 94 -9.56 -0.91 2.72
N HIS A 95 -9.74 0.20 2.02
CA HIS A 95 -8.80 1.32 1.97
C HIS A 95 -8.38 1.81 3.35
N SER A 96 -9.34 2.04 4.26
CA SER A 96 -9.04 2.51 5.62
C SER A 96 -8.28 1.47 6.45
N GLN A 97 -8.39 0.22 6.08
CA GLN A 97 -7.74 -0.90 6.76
C GLN A 97 -6.27 -1.02 6.37
N LEU A 98 -5.94 -0.79 5.08
CA LEU A 98 -4.55 -0.72 4.63
C LEU A 98 -3.74 0.29 5.44
N MET A 99 -4.32 1.47 5.70
CA MET A 99 -3.67 2.53 6.47
C MET A 99 -3.39 2.18 7.94
N LYS A 100 -3.99 1.11 8.45
CA LYS A 100 -3.77 0.61 9.83
C LYS A 100 -2.65 -0.42 9.93
N ILE A 101 -2.11 -0.88 8.80
CA ILE A 101 -0.97 -1.81 8.77
C ILE A 101 0.31 -0.97 8.79
N PRO A 102 1.16 -1.09 9.81
CA PRO A 102 2.37 -0.29 9.89
C PRO A 102 3.41 -0.77 8.87
N LEU A 103 4.17 0.16 8.33
CA LEU A 103 5.41 -0.14 7.62
C LEU A 103 6.53 -0.40 8.62
N SER A 104 7.53 -1.20 8.24
CA SER A 104 8.75 -1.35 9.02
C SER A 104 9.44 0.00 9.24
N ARG A 105 10.17 0.11 10.35
CA ARG A 105 10.88 1.33 10.71
C ARG A 105 11.91 1.70 9.64
N GLU A 106 12.64 0.72 9.17
CA GLU A 106 13.64 0.85 8.11
C GLU A 106 13.00 1.39 6.82
N ARG A 107 11.82 0.90 6.49
CA ARG A 107 11.08 1.37 5.31
C ARG A 107 10.60 2.80 5.46
N GLN A 108 10.09 3.16 6.64
CA GLN A 108 9.67 4.52 6.94
C GLN A 108 10.85 5.50 6.88
N GLN A 109 12.01 5.12 7.45
CA GLN A 109 13.25 5.91 7.38
C GLN A 109 13.70 6.11 5.93
N ALA A 110 13.74 5.04 5.14
CA ALA A 110 14.14 5.11 3.73
C ALA A 110 13.23 6.04 2.90
N ILE A 111 11.92 5.99 3.15
CA ILE A 111 10.96 6.88 2.48
C ILE A 111 11.21 8.35 2.87
N LEU A 112 11.35 8.65 4.17
CA LEU A 112 11.61 10.01 4.64
C LEU A 112 12.95 10.55 4.11
N GLN A 113 14.00 9.73 4.12
CA GLN A 113 15.30 10.13 3.58
C GLN A 113 15.22 10.46 2.10
N ARG A 114 14.55 9.62 1.31
CA ARG A 114 14.34 9.88 -0.11
C ARG A 114 13.59 11.18 -0.36
N GLN A 115 12.54 11.46 0.41
CA GLN A 115 11.81 12.73 0.31
C GLN A 115 12.69 13.93 0.64
N ILE A 116 13.55 13.83 1.66
CA ILE A 116 14.52 14.88 2.01
C ILE A 116 15.48 15.12 0.85
N ASP A 117 16.03 14.06 0.25
CA ASP A 117 16.96 14.16 -0.87
C ASP A 117 16.30 14.79 -2.10
N GLU A 118 15.06 14.43 -2.42
CA GLU A 118 14.27 15.03 -3.51
C GLU A 118 14.03 16.53 -3.28
N VAL A 119 13.69 16.93 -2.05
CA VAL A 119 13.50 18.35 -1.70
C VAL A 119 14.82 19.12 -1.76
N LEU A 120 15.94 18.54 -1.34
CA LEU A 120 17.26 19.15 -1.45
C LEU A 120 17.65 19.40 -2.90
N LEU A 121 17.42 18.43 -3.79
CA LEU A 121 17.62 18.60 -5.24
C LEU A 121 16.75 19.73 -5.79
N ALA A 122 15.46 19.75 -5.44
CA ALA A 122 14.54 20.80 -5.88
C ALA A 122 14.97 22.20 -5.38
N ILE A 123 15.48 22.33 -4.15
CA ILE A 123 16.02 23.58 -3.62
C ILE A 123 17.27 24.01 -4.41
N SER A 124 18.16 23.08 -4.73
CA SER A 124 19.37 23.38 -5.50
C SER A 124 19.05 23.90 -6.90
N ASP A 125 18.10 23.27 -7.56
CA ASP A 125 17.65 23.65 -8.91
C ASP A 125 16.91 25.00 -8.90
N ALA A 126 16.03 25.21 -7.91
CA ALA A 126 15.35 26.50 -7.74
C ALA A 126 16.34 27.66 -7.51
N LYS A 127 17.38 27.45 -6.71
CA LYS A 127 18.46 28.44 -6.51
C LYS A 127 19.24 28.71 -7.80
N ARG A 128 19.53 27.67 -8.59
CA ARG A 128 20.22 27.80 -9.89
C ARG A 128 19.38 28.58 -10.90
N GLN A 129 18.06 28.34 -10.90
CA GLN A 129 17.11 29.02 -11.80
C GLN A 129 16.68 30.40 -11.30
N LYS A 130 17.25 30.90 -10.18
CA LYS A 130 16.87 32.18 -9.55
C LYS A 130 15.35 32.27 -9.27
N ALA A 131 14.74 31.18 -8.85
CA ALA A 131 13.33 31.14 -8.45
C ALA A 131 13.04 32.11 -7.30
N GLU A 132 11.78 32.49 -7.16
CA GLU A 132 11.35 33.42 -6.10
C GLU A 132 11.72 32.91 -4.71
N ASN A 133 12.22 33.81 -3.86
CA ASN A 133 12.62 33.50 -2.49
C ASN A 133 11.51 32.85 -1.65
N PHE A 134 10.25 33.12 -1.98
CA PHE A 134 9.09 32.52 -1.30
C PHE A 134 9.04 31.00 -1.53
N THR A 135 9.19 30.56 -2.76
CA THR A 135 9.20 29.15 -3.13
C THR A 135 10.34 28.40 -2.44
N ILE A 136 11.55 28.97 -2.45
CA ILE A 136 12.72 28.37 -1.77
C ILE A 136 12.47 28.25 -0.26
N LYS A 137 11.95 29.30 0.39
CA LYS A 137 11.62 29.25 1.82
C LYS A 137 10.57 28.19 2.16
N GLN A 138 9.59 27.98 1.29
CA GLN A 138 8.57 26.94 1.48
C GLN A 138 9.19 25.53 1.39
N MET A 139 10.06 25.29 0.41
CA MET A 139 10.80 24.02 0.29
C MET A 139 11.70 23.76 1.50
N GLU A 140 12.40 24.79 2.02
CA GLU A 140 13.22 24.66 3.22
C GLU A 140 12.39 24.35 4.48
N ARG A 141 11.17 24.87 4.58
CA ARG A 141 10.23 24.49 5.67
C ARG A 141 9.80 23.04 5.54
N THR A 142 9.48 22.57 4.34
CA THR A 142 9.14 21.17 4.08
C THR A 142 10.29 20.24 4.45
N ARG A 143 11.52 20.56 4.04
CA ARG A 143 12.73 19.82 4.43
C ARG A 143 12.85 19.69 5.95
N LYS A 144 12.79 20.82 6.69
CA LYS A 144 12.89 20.82 8.17
C LYS A 144 11.80 19.97 8.81
N SER A 145 10.58 19.99 8.27
CA SER A 145 9.48 19.15 8.76
C SER A 145 9.75 17.65 8.57
N LEU A 146 10.34 17.26 7.42
CA LEU A 146 10.71 15.89 7.13
C LEU A 146 11.87 15.42 8.02
N GLU A 147 12.89 16.25 8.20
CA GLU A 147 14.03 15.98 9.10
C GLU A 147 13.56 15.76 10.55
N ALA A 148 12.67 16.62 11.06
CA ALA A 148 12.09 16.45 12.39
C ALA A 148 11.26 15.17 12.54
N ARG A 149 10.56 14.75 11.48
CA ARG A 149 9.84 13.46 11.47
C ARG A 149 10.81 12.28 11.50
N LEU A 150 11.91 12.36 10.76
CA LEU A 150 12.94 11.33 10.74
C LEU A 150 13.62 11.20 12.10
N GLU A 151 13.99 12.32 12.73
CA GLU A 151 14.55 12.36 14.07
C GLU A 151 13.59 11.75 15.10
N LYS A 152 12.32 12.16 15.08
CA LYS A 152 11.29 11.58 15.96
C LYS A 152 11.12 10.07 15.76
N LEU A 153 11.20 9.58 14.51
CA LEU A 153 11.14 8.15 14.22
C LEU A 153 12.36 7.42 14.79
N ASN A 154 13.54 8.05 14.79
CA ASN A 154 14.76 7.49 15.35
C ASN A 154 14.73 7.43 16.87
N ASP A 155 14.15 8.43 17.54
CA ASP A 155 14.07 8.52 18.99
C ASP A 155 13.01 7.60 19.61
N GLN A 156 12.00 7.21 18.83
CA GLN A 156 10.97 6.28 19.29
C GLN A 156 11.54 4.87 19.40
N SER A 157 12.06 4.51 20.57
CA SER A 157 12.46 3.15 20.96
C SER A 157 11.23 2.25 21.25
N THR A 158 10.11 2.47 20.61
CA THR A 158 8.86 1.75 20.89
C THR A 158 8.94 0.35 20.32
N LYS A 159 8.86 -0.61 21.21
CA LYS A 159 8.51 -2.01 20.98
C LYS A 159 7.08 -2.09 20.43
N ASP A 160 6.83 -1.66 19.21
CA ASP A 160 5.61 -2.03 18.51
C ASP A 160 5.75 -3.47 18.04
N ASP A 161 5.25 -4.35 18.88
CA ASP A 161 5.17 -5.81 18.72
C ASP A 161 4.11 -6.18 17.64
N THR A 162 3.93 -5.30 16.64
CA THR A 162 2.94 -5.45 15.58
C THR A 162 3.66 -5.87 14.31
N VAL A 163 3.17 -6.94 13.68
CA VAL A 163 3.66 -7.39 12.36
C VAL A 163 3.54 -6.25 11.37
N THR A 164 4.63 -5.95 10.69
CA THR A 164 4.72 -4.89 9.68
C THR A 164 4.22 -5.37 8.31
N PHE A 165 3.97 -4.43 7.40
CA PHE A 165 3.52 -4.76 6.05
C PHE A 165 4.50 -5.70 5.32
N GLU A 166 5.80 -5.48 5.51
CA GLU A 166 6.86 -6.28 4.90
C GLU A 166 6.85 -7.73 5.39
N GLU A 167 6.44 -7.94 6.66
CA GLU A 167 6.36 -9.27 7.26
C GLU A 167 5.11 -10.06 6.88
N LEU A 168 4.12 -9.42 6.21
CA LEU A 168 2.93 -10.11 5.73
C LEU A 168 3.22 -11.09 4.57
N GLY A 169 4.36 -10.96 3.91
CA GLY A 169 4.73 -11.78 2.78
C GLY A 169 3.90 -11.53 1.52
N ILE A 170 3.36 -10.33 1.39
CA ILE A 170 2.61 -9.88 0.21
C ILE A 170 3.61 -9.49 -0.87
N ASP A 171 3.48 -10.07 -2.04
CA ASP A 171 4.35 -9.81 -3.19
C ASP A 171 3.63 -9.12 -4.35
N ARG A 172 2.29 -9.02 -4.31
CA ARG A 172 1.50 -8.25 -5.27
C ARG A 172 0.40 -7.44 -4.57
N LEU A 173 0.25 -6.20 -5.02
CA LEU A 173 -0.75 -5.27 -4.52
C LEU A 173 -1.64 -4.80 -5.69
N PHE A 174 -2.94 -5.00 -5.54
CA PHE A 174 -3.95 -4.47 -6.45
C PHE A 174 -4.82 -3.47 -5.70
N ILE A 175 -5.01 -2.30 -6.26
CA ILE A 175 -5.80 -1.22 -5.63
C ILE A 175 -6.92 -0.83 -6.57
N ASP A 176 -8.14 -1.08 -6.15
CA ASP A 176 -9.33 -0.55 -6.80
C ASP A 176 -9.58 0.90 -6.32
N GLU A 177 -10.09 1.76 -7.21
CA GLU A 177 -10.33 3.17 -6.93
C GLU A 177 -9.07 3.87 -6.36
N SER A 178 -7.93 3.65 -7.02
CA SER A 178 -6.61 4.14 -6.57
C SER A 178 -6.51 5.67 -6.42
N HIS A 179 -7.47 6.41 -7.00
CA HIS A 179 -7.57 7.86 -6.82
C HIS A 179 -7.74 8.29 -5.35
N SER A 180 -8.20 7.39 -4.48
CA SER A 180 -8.28 7.63 -3.03
C SER A 180 -6.90 7.82 -2.37
N PHE A 181 -5.82 7.41 -3.04
CA PHE A 181 -4.44 7.49 -2.55
C PHE A 181 -3.60 8.57 -3.23
N LYS A 182 -4.22 9.48 -4.00
CA LYS A 182 -3.52 10.53 -4.77
C LYS A 182 -2.72 11.52 -3.94
N ASN A 183 -2.98 11.64 -2.65
CA ASN A 183 -2.35 12.61 -1.75
C ASN A 183 -1.26 11.98 -0.84
N LEU A 184 -0.63 10.91 -1.27
CA LEU A 184 0.42 10.22 -0.51
C LEU A 184 1.68 11.07 -0.23
N PHE A 185 1.82 12.23 -0.86
CA PHE A 185 3.01 13.08 -0.82
C PHE A 185 2.73 14.55 -0.41
N LEU A 186 1.62 14.82 0.25
CA LEU A 186 1.35 16.15 0.80
C LEU A 186 1.61 16.23 2.29
#